data_7375af56c482fcc88dce7534dceb311d
#
_entry.id   7375af56c482fcc88dce7534dceb311d
#
_cell.length_a   1.000
_cell.length_b   1.000
_cell.length_c   1.000
_cell.angle_alpha   90.00
_cell.angle_beta   90.00
_cell.angle_gamma   90.00
#
_symmetry.space_group_name_H-M   'P 1'
#
loop_
_entity.id
_entity.type
_entity.pdbx_description
1 polymer ?
#
loop_
_entity_poly.entity_id
_entity_poly.type
_entity_poly.pdbx_seq_one_letter_code
_entity_poly.pdbx_strand_id
1 'polypeptide(L)'
;MLSFELSLNLRAALVVREFPLGHQPRRDLVDRLRLAVLVHPTFALRSPLAYSALAMTKPYTAKQGQYLAFIYYYSKIHGRPPAEAEMQLYFRVSPPSVHQMILTLETHGLIERTPGQARSIRLLISREELPDLV
;
A
#
# COMPACT_ATOMS: atom_id res chain seq x y z
N MET A 1 30.15 6.11 25.34
CA MET A 1 29.40 5.47 24.23
C MET A 1 27.89 5.60 24.35
N LEU A 2 27.30 5.46 25.50
CA LEU A 2 25.84 5.62 25.72
C LEU A 2 25.31 7.05 25.48
N SER A 3 26.11 8.08 25.73
CA SER A 3 25.72 9.48 25.51
C SER A 3 25.59 9.89 24.04
N PHE A 4 26.28 9.22 23.14
CA PHE A 4 26.25 9.53 21.71
C PHE A 4 24.99 8.94 21.04
N GLU A 5 24.57 7.78 21.46
CA GLU A 5 23.33 7.13 20.97
C GLU A 5 22.06 7.88 21.42
N LEU A 6 22.05 8.39 22.66
CA LEU A 6 20.96 9.22 23.18
C LEU A 6 20.84 10.56 22.44
N SER A 7 21.96 11.15 22.03
CA SER A 7 21.97 12.41 21.26
C SER A 7 21.41 12.23 19.84
N LEU A 8 21.69 11.10 19.18
CA LEU A 8 21.13 10.78 17.84
C LEU A 8 19.63 10.50 17.89
N ASN A 9 19.17 9.80 18.94
CA ASN A 9 17.75 9.53 19.14
C ASN A 9 16.96 10.81 19.44
N LEU A 10 17.53 11.75 20.18
CA LEU A 10 16.90 13.04 20.47
C LEU A 10 16.82 13.93 19.21
N ARG A 11 17.83 13.90 18.34
CA ARG A 11 17.81 14.64 17.07
C ARG A 11 16.81 14.07 16.06
N ALA A 12 16.67 12.76 15.98
CA ALA A 12 15.64 12.12 15.16
C ALA A 12 14.23 12.43 15.69
N ALA A 13 14.03 12.49 16.99
CA ALA A 13 12.77 12.88 17.62
C ALA A 13 12.45 14.39 17.43
N LEU A 14 13.46 15.26 17.39
CA LEU A 14 13.29 16.70 17.18
C LEU A 14 12.94 17.07 15.73
N VAL A 15 13.48 16.34 14.76
CA VAL A 15 13.13 16.55 13.33
C VAL A 15 11.66 16.23 13.02
N VAL A 16 11.06 15.32 13.82
CA VAL A 16 9.62 15.01 13.72
C VAL A 16 8.74 16.14 14.29
N ARG A 17 9.29 17.04 15.11
CA ARG A 17 8.50 18.05 15.82
C ARG A 17 8.34 19.38 15.09
N GLU A 18 9.11 19.66 14.04
CA GLU A 18 9.15 20.98 13.40
C GLU A 18 8.32 21.12 12.11
N PHE A 19 7.40 20.19 11.81
CA PHE A 19 6.53 20.32 10.65
C PHE A 19 5.14 20.83 11.04
N PRO A 20 4.63 21.88 10.36
CA PRO A 20 3.33 22.46 10.66
C PRO A 20 2.20 21.46 10.38
N LEU A 21 1.33 21.32 11.36
CA LEU A 21 0.08 20.56 11.31
C LEU A 21 -0.89 21.22 10.31
N GLY A 22 -0.89 20.72 9.10
CA GLY A 22 -1.85 21.11 8.08
C GLY A 22 -2.02 20.05 7.01
N HIS A 23 -3.14 19.41 7.01
CA HIS A 23 -3.70 18.53 5.98
C HIS A 23 -3.08 17.14 5.76
N GLN A 24 -3.87 16.11 6.08
CA GLN A 24 -3.67 14.67 5.78
C GLN A 24 -2.67 13.91 6.67
N PRO A 25 -3.03 13.62 7.95
CA PRO A 25 -2.08 13.01 8.89
C PRO A 25 -1.72 11.55 8.62
N ARG A 26 -2.47 10.83 7.81
CA ARG A 26 -2.28 9.37 7.66
C ARG A 26 -1.33 8.97 6.53
N ARG A 27 -1.32 9.71 5.42
CA ARG A 27 -0.42 9.43 4.29
C ARG A 27 1.01 9.89 4.59
N ASP A 28 1.15 11.06 5.22
CA ASP A 28 2.46 11.60 5.57
C ASP A 28 3.23 10.74 6.57
N LEU A 29 2.54 10.04 7.48
CA LEU A 29 3.18 9.16 8.45
C LEU A 29 3.80 7.92 7.81
N VAL A 30 3.10 7.32 6.84
CA VAL A 30 3.58 6.13 6.11
C VAL A 30 4.75 6.49 5.21
N ASP A 31 4.70 7.63 4.52
CA ASP A 31 5.78 8.08 3.65
C ASP A 31 7.02 8.51 4.46
N ARG A 32 6.83 9.10 5.63
CA ARG A 32 7.92 9.46 6.55
C ARG A 32 8.59 8.22 7.16
N LEU A 33 7.81 7.20 7.52
CA LEU A 33 8.37 5.93 7.98
C LEU A 33 9.12 5.19 6.86
N ARG A 34 8.64 5.26 5.62
CA ARG A 34 9.36 4.73 4.44
C ARG A 34 10.67 5.48 4.19
N LEU A 35 10.67 6.80 4.28
CA LEU A 35 11.88 7.63 4.14
C LEU A 35 12.89 7.38 5.28
N ALA A 36 12.43 7.23 6.52
CA ALA A 36 13.29 6.94 7.66
C ALA A 36 13.97 5.56 7.53
N VAL A 37 13.29 4.58 6.97
CA VAL A 37 13.85 3.24 6.68
C VAL A 37 14.86 3.27 5.53
N LEU A 38 14.63 4.10 4.52
CA LEU A 38 15.55 4.28 3.38
C LEU A 38 16.85 5.01 3.77
N VAL A 39 16.77 5.97 4.71
CA VAL A 39 17.93 6.77 5.14
C VAL A 39 18.80 6.03 6.16
N HIS A 40 18.22 5.10 6.95
CA HIS A 40 18.96 4.36 7.98
C HIS A 40 18.59 2.86 8.01
N PRO A 41 19.07 2.07 7.03
CA PRO A 41 18.75 0.65 6.96
C PRO A 41 19.23 -0.15 8.19
N THR A 42 20.28 0.33 8.87
CA THR A 42 20.80 -0.30 10.09
C THR A 42 19.91 -0.13 11.33
N PHE A 43 19.06 0.90 11.35
CA PHE A 43 18.13 1.11 12.47
C PHE A 43 16.91 0.18 12.39
N ALA A 44 16.43 -0.11 11.20
CA ALA A 44 15.28 -0.99 10.98
C ALA A 44 15.56 -2.44 11.40
N LEU A 45 16.83 -2.89 11.30
CA LEU A 45 17.23 -4.26 11.67
C LEU A 45 17.37 -4.48 13.19
N ARG A 46 17.43 -3.42 14.00
CA ARG A 46 17.66 -3.51 15.45
C ARG A 46 16.39 -3.45 16.30
N SER A 47 15.27 -3.04 15.75
CA SER A 47 14.03 -2.92 16.51
C SER A 47 12.96 -3.86 15.96
N PRO A 48 12.65 -4.96 16.66
CA PRO A 48 11.58 -5.87 16.26
C PRO A 48 10.20 -5.19 16.24
N LEU A 49 10.01 -4.11 17.00
CA LEU A 49 8.79 -3.31 17.01
C LEU A 49 8.63 -2.46 15.72
N ALA A 50 9.71 -1.93 15.16
CA ALA A 50 9.68 -1.17 13.91
C ALA A 50 9.38 -2.09 12.72
N TYR A 51 9.91 -3.30 12.70
CA TYR A 51 9.62 -4.31 11.68
C TYR A 51 8.16 -4.77 11.75
N SER A 52 7.62 -4.99 12.95
CA SER A 52 6.23 -5.35 13.17
C SER A 52 5.27 -4.22 12.76
N ALA A 53 5.60 -2.97 13.05
CA ALA A 53 4.79 -1.81 12.64
C ALA A 53 4.78 -1.61 11.10
N LEU A 54 5.91 -1.85 10.42
CA LEU A 54 5.99 -1.83 8.96
C LEU A 54 5.24 -2.99 8.30
N ALA A 55 5.26 -4.17 8.91
CA ALA A 55 4.51 -5.33 8.43
C ALA A 55 2.99 -5.18 8.62
N MET A 56 2.55 -4.31 9.54
CA MET A 56 1.13 -4.11 9.85
C MET A 56 0.45 -3.00 9.03
N THR A 57 1.18 -2.18 8.28
CA THR A 57 0.62 -1.10 7.47
C THR A 57 0.53 -1.48 5.99
N LYS A 58 -0.26 -2.50 5.67
CA LYS A 58 -0.68 -2.69 4.29
C LYS A 58 -1.51 -1.47 3.87
N PRO A 59 -1.22 -0.84 2.72
CA PRO A 59 -1.92 0.37 2.27
C PRO A 59 -3.37 0.10 1.83
N TYR A 60 -3.89 -1.09 2.08
CA TYR A 60 -5.20 -1.55 1.67
C TYR A 60 -5.85 -2.47 2.72
N THR A 61 -7.17 -2.56 2.69
CA THR A 61 -7.96 -3.48 3.53
C THR A 61 -7.85 -4.92 3.01
N ALA A 62 -8.24 -5.92 3.83
CA ALA A 62 -8.25 -7.31 3.42
C ALA A 62 -9.09 -7.53 2.14
N LYS A 63 -10.27 -6.91 2.04
CA LYS A 63 -11.13 -6.99 0.85
C LYS A 63 -10.47 -6.37 -0.38
N GLN A 64 -9.87 -5.20 -0.26
CA GLN A 64 -9.11 -4.56 -1.33
C GLN A 64 -7.93 -5.43 -1.78
N GLY A 65 -7.25 -6.07 -0.82
CA GLY A 65 -6.17 -7.01 -1.11
C GLY A 65 -6.61 -8.18 -1.97
N GLN A 66 -7.80 -8.73 -1.74
CA GLN A 66 -8.35 -9.81 -2.58
C GLN A 66 -8.62 -9.36 -4.02
N TYR A 67 -9.13 -8.14 -4.24
CA TYR A 67 -9.29 -7.59 -5.58
C TYR A 67 -7.94 -7.40 -6.29
N LEU A 68 -6.93 -6.90 -5.58
CA LEU A 68 -5.58 -6.73 -6.14
C LEU A 68 -4.94 -8.09 -6.49
N ALA A 69 -5.07 -9.10 -5.61
CA ALA A 69 -4.60 -10.46 -5.85
C ALA A 69 -5.32 -11.07 -7.07
N PHE A 70 -6.63 -10.91 -7.17
CA PHE A 70 -7.39 -11.39 -8.33
C PHE A 70 -6.90 -10.77 -9.64
N ILE A 71 -6.70 -9.44 -9.68
CA ILE A 71 -6.19 -8.75 -10.88
C ILE A 71 -4.81 -9.31 -11.26
N TYR A 72 -3.94 -9.56 -10.30
CA TYR A 72 -2.61 -10.11 -10.52
C TYR A 72 -2.68 -11.51 -11.13
N TYR A 73 -3.35 -12.45 -10.45
CA TYR A 73 -3.42 -13.85 -10.88
C TYR A 73 -4.17 -14.00 -12.20
N TYR A 74 -5.27 -13.27 -12.39
CA TYR A 74 -6.00 -13.27 -13.64
C TYR A 74 -5.12 -12.81 -14.81
N SER A 75 -4.38 -11.73 -14.62
CA SER A 75 -3.45 -11.20 -15.64
C SER A 75 -2.34 -12.19 -15.97
N LYS A 76 -1.84 -12.93 -14.96
CA LYS A 76 -0.83 -13.97 -15.17
C LYS A 76 -1.35 -15.17 -15.96
N ILE A 77 -2.58 -15.61 -15.67
CA ILE A 77 -3.18 -16.79 -16.30
C ILE A 77 -3.64 -16.47 -17.74
N HIS A 78 -4.26 -15.31 -17.91
CA HIS A 78 -4.91 -14.96 -19.18
C HIS A 78 -4.08 -14.03 -20.09
N GLY A 79 -2.92 -13.56 -19.62
CA GLY A 79 -2.06 -12.63 -20.37
C GLY A 79 -2.65 -11.22 -20.56
N ARG A 80 -3.76 -10.92 -19.90
CA ARG A 80 -4.49 -9.65 -20.00
C ARG A 80 -5.19 -9.31 -18.69
N PRO A 81 -5.39 -8.02 -18.34
CA PRO A 81 -6.14 -7.64 -17.16
C PRO A 81 -7.60 -8.08 -17.21
N PRO A 82 -8.24 -8.33 -16.05
CA PRO A 82 -9.66 -8.65 -15.98
C PRO A 82 -10.51 -7.42 -16.34
N ALA A 83 -11.70 -7.69 -16.87
CA ALA A 83 -12.78 -6.69 -16.95
C ALA A 83 -13.56 -6.66 -15.63
N GLU A 84 -14.29 -5.57 -15.37
CA GLU A 84 -15.15 -5.47 -14.19
C GLU A 84 -16.18 -6.60 -14.09
N ALA A 85 -16.70 -7.07 -15.23
CA ALA A 85 -17.65 -8.19 -15.29
C ALA A 85 -17.06 -9.51 -14.78
N GLU A 86 -15.79 -9.78 -15.03
CA GLU A 86 -15.09 -10.97 -14.53
C GLU A 86 -14.90 -10.92 -13.01
N MET A 87 -14.63 -9.72 -12.47
CA MET A 87 -14.59 -9.50 -11.02
C MET A 87 -15.96 -9.66 -10.36
N GLN A 88 -17.04 -9.19 -11.03
CA GLN A 88 -18.41 -9.37 -10.54
C GLN A 88 -18.75 -10.85 -10.39
N LEU A 89 -18.40 -11.65 -11.39
CA LEU A 89 -18.62 -13.10 -11.38
C LEU A 89 -17.83 -13.79 -10.27
N TYR A 90 -16.55 -13.46 -10.14
CA TYR A 90 -15.68 -14.09 -9.15
C TYR A 90 -16.09 -13.74 -7.72
N PHE A 91 -16.27 -12.46 -7.43
CA PHE A 91 -16.62 -11.99 -6.08
C PHE A 91 -18.12 -12.07 -5.76
N ARG A 92 -18.95 -12.43 -6.73
CA ARG A 92 -20.42 -12.50 -6.62
C ARG A 92 -21.05 -11.22 -6.06
N VAL A 93 -20.63 -10.09 -6.59
CA VAL A 93 -21.08 -8.76 -6.19
C VAL A 93 -21.71 -8.00 -7.36
N SER A 94 -22.49 -6.99 -7.03
CA SER A 94 -23.19 -6.17 -8.04
C SER A 94 -22.18 -5.31 -8.86
N PRO A 95 -22.54 -4.95 -10.10
CA PRO A 95 -21.71 -4.06 -10.95
C PRO A 95 -21.30 -2.76 -10.26
N PRO A 96 -22.19 -2.02 -9.58
CA PRO A 96 -21.80 -0.79 -8.88
C PRO A 96 -20.76 -1.01 -7.79
N SER A 97 -20.84 -2.17 -7.11
CA SER A 97 -19.89 -2.51 -6.02
C SER A 97 -18.48 -2.73 -6.55
N VAL A 98 -18.33 -3.41 -7.69
CA VAL A 98 -17.01 -3.57 -8.33
C VAL A 98 -16.50 -2.24 -8.82
N HIS A 99 -17.32 -1.47 -9.51
CA HIS A 99 -16.94 -0.16 -10.03
C HIS A 99 -16.45 0.76 -8.90
N GLN A 100 -17.17 0.84 -7.78
CA GLN A 100 -16.78 1.64 -6.62
C GLN A 100 -15.47 1.13 -6.00
N MET A 101 -15.26 -0.19 -5.95
CA MET A 101 -14.00 -0.76 -5.46
C MET A 101 -12.83 -0.35 -6.35
N ILE A 102 -12.98 -0.44 -7.66
CA ILE A 102 -11.95 -0.03 -8.63
C ILE A 102 -11.60 1.45 -8.49
N LEU A 103 -12.60 2.33 -8.36
CA LEU A 103 -12.37 3.76 -8.09
C LEU A 103 -11.61 3.98 -6.79
N THR A 104 -11.94 3.23 -5.75
CA THR A 104 -11.26 3.31 -4.46
C THR A 104 -9.80 2.87 -4.56
N LEU A 105 -9.53 1.76 -5.25
CA LEU A 105 -8.15 1.27 -5.46
C LEU A 105 -7.31 2.26 -6.28
N GLU A 106 -7.91 2.88 -7.31
CA GLU A 106 -7.28 3.92 -8.13
C GLU A 106 -6.96 5.17 -7.28
N THR A 107 -7.93 5.64 -6.48
CA THR A 107 -7.74 6.79 -5.58
C THR A 107 -6.64 6.54 -4.54
N HIS A 108 -6.47 5.30 -4.10
CA HIS A 108 -5.39 4.91 -3.19
C HIS A 108 -4.04 4.73 -3.90
N GLY A 109 -3.99 4.86 -5.23
CA GLY A 109 -2.76 4.68 -6.01
C GLY A 109 -2.26 3.25 -6.03
N LEU A 110 -3.13 2.26 -5.88
CA LEU A 110 -2.80 0.83 -5.90
C LEU A 110 -2.92 0.22 -7.29
N ILE A 111 -3.75 0.84 -8.14
CA ILE A 111 -3.94 0.50 -9.54
C ILE A 111 -3.97 1.78 -10.39
N GLU A 112 -3.72 1.60 -11.66
CA GLU A 112 -3.92 2.58 -12.73
C GLU A 112 -4.88 2.00 -13.76
N ARG A 113 -5.73 2.84 -14.36
CA ARG A 113 -6.61 2.44 -15.47
C ARG A 113 -6.82 3.59 -16.45
N THR A 114 -7.17 3.27 -17.67
CA THR A 114 -7.62 4.23 -18.66
C THR A 114 -9.15 4.32 -18.62
N PRO A 115 -9.74 5.47 -18.24
CA PRO A 115 -11.19 5.64 -18.23
C PRO A 115 -11.82 5.32 -19.58
N GLY A 116 -12.95 4.61 -19.57
CA GLY A 116 -13.66 4.20 -20.80
C GLY A 116 -13.04 3.04 -21.57
N GLN A 117 -11.86 2.57 -21.21
CA GLN A 117 -11.23 1.42 -21.84
C GLN A 117 -11.36 0.18 -20.96
N ALA A 118 -12.03 -0.84 -21.47
CA ALA A 118 -12.11 -2.14 -20.80
C ALA A 118 -10.72 -2.80 -20.74
N ARG A 119 -10.47 -3.57 -19.66
CA ARG A 119 -9.22 -4.33 -19.48
C ARG A 119 -7.95 -3.47 -19.51
N SER A 120 -8.05 -2.23 -18.99
CA SER A 120 -6.92 -1.30 -18.90
C SER A 120 -6.31 -1.25 -17.50
N ILE A 121 -6.78 -2.06 -16.56
CA ILE A 121 -6.35 -2.07 -15.17
C ILE A 121 -4.91 -2.57 -15.08
N ARG A 122 -4.07 -1.80 -14.40
CA ARG A 122 -2.67 -2.08 -14.16
C ARG A 122 -2.34 -1.95 -12.68
N LEU A 123 -1.65 -2.94 -12.12
CA LEU A 123 -1.19 -2.90 -10.72
C LEU A 123 0.02 -1.98 -10.59
N LEU A 124 0.03 -1.16 -9.53
CA LEU A 124 1.13 -0.27 -9.17
C LEU A 124 1.92 -0.79 -7.95
N ILE A 125 1.50 -1.91 -7.37
CA ILE A 125 2.15 -2.56 -6.22
C ILE A 125 2.85 -3.85 -6.64
N SER A 126 3.88 -4.24 -5.88
CA SER A 126 4.67 -5.43 -6.15
C SER A 126 3.95 -6.72 -5.71
N ARG A 127 4.41 -7.88 -6.22
CA ARG A 127 3.84 -9.19 -5.84
C ARG A 127 3.99 -9.49 -4.35
N GLU A 128 5.09 -9.07 -3.76
CA GLU A 128 5.42 -9.30 -2.35
C GLU A 128 4.46 -8.56 -1.39
N GLU A 129 3.84 -7.49 -1.88
CA GLU A 129 2.86 -6.72 -1.11
C GLU A 129 1.44 -7.30 -1.21
N LEU A 130 1.19 -8.21 -2.17
CA LEU A 130 -0.13 -8.81 -2.37
C LEU A 130 -0.40 -9.94 -1.38
N PRO A 131 -1.64 -10.10 -0.91
CA PRO A 131 -2.06 -11.28 -0.16
C PRO A 131 -2.23 -12.47 -1.12
N ASP A 132 -2.31 -13.66 -0.55
CA ASP A 132 -2.78 -14.81 -1.31
C ASP A 132 -4.27 -14.67 -1.63
N LEU A 133 -4.66 -15.16 -2.81
CA LEU A 133 -6.06 -15.17 -3.24
C LEU A 133 -6.79 -16.31 -2.52
N VAL A 134 -7.88 -15.99 -1.85
CA VAL A 134 -8.72 -16.94 -1.12
C VAL A 134 -10.06 -17.12 -1.83
#